data_873a98dd8db0376c297f1ce63e8b8172
#
_entry.id   873a98dd8db0376c297f1ce63e8b8172
#
_cell.length_a   1.000
_cell.length_b   1.000
_cell.length_c   1.000
_cell.angle_alpha   90.00
_cell.angle_beta   90.00
_cell.angle_gamma   90.00
#
_symmetry.space_group_name_H-M   'P 1'
#
loop_
_entity.id
_entity.type
_entity.pdbx_description
1 polymer ?
#
loop_
_entity_poly.entity_id
_entity_poly.type
_entity_poly.pdbx_seq_one_letter_code
_entity_poly.pdbx_strand_id
1 'polypeptide(L)'
;TAMGQRDEKYLLSGIVELDDGYVGGPSHNGKRGRGTDKAKIVVAVSKTANSAPLFAGMKVVDNVQGKTLQEIIDQYFVPKTKVECDGYRSYLNLEGVELNAKKYETDDLHWVHKAISNLKAFLQGTYHGRCTKLQAYLDEYCFRFNRRMTGNQIFLRLTRAVAISCSVLS
;
A
#
# COMPACT_ATOMS: atom_id res chain seq x y z
N THR A 1 1.05 -7.65 12.62
CA THR A 1 1.39 -6.61 13.62
C THR A 1 0.16 -5.92 14.15
N ALA A 2 0.21 -5.36 15.39
CA ALA A 2 -0.88 -4.55 15.95
C ALA A 2 -1.22 -3.33 15.07
N MET A 3 -0.22 -2.75 14.40
CA MET A 3 -0.38 -1.65 13.47
C MET A 3 -1.18 -2.09 12.24
N GLY A 4 -0.81 -3.22 11.61
CA GLY A 4 -1.52 -3.78 10.47
C GLY A 4 -2.96 -4.15 10.81
N GLN A 5 -3.18 -4.93 11.87
CA GLN A 5 -4.51 -5.31 12.34
C GLN A 5 -5.43 -4.11 12.62
N ARG A 6 -4.84 -2.99 13.08
CA ARG A 6 -5.59 -1.75 13.30
C ARG A 6 -5.99 -1.10 11.99
N ASP A 7 -5.09 -1.10 11.01
CA ASP A 7 -5.31 -0.41 9.74
C ASP A 7 -6.15 -1.26 8.76
N GLU A 8 -6.13 -2.59 8.86
CA GLU A 8 -7.02 -3.50 8.11
C GLU A 8 -8.53 -3.23 8.33
N LYS A 9 -8.88 -2.51 9.41
CA LYS A 9 -10.26 -2.08 9.67
C LYS A 9 -10.70 -0.86 8.86
N TYR A 10 -9.77 -0.18 8.18
CA TYR A 10 -10.08 0.96 7.33
C TYR A 10 -10.18 0.51 5.88
N LEU A 11 -11.40 0.54 5.34
CA LEU A 11 -11.60 0.33 3.93
C LEU A 11 -11.26 1.61 3.15
N LEU A 12 -10.58 1.45 2.04
CA LEU A 12 -10.26 2.53 1.12
C LEU A 12 -11.51 2.89 0.31
N SER A 13 -11.76 4.19 0.18
CA SER A 13 -12.96 4.70 -0.51
C SER A 13 -12.66 6.01 -1.24
N GLY A 14 -13.61 6.47 -2.03
CA GLY A 14 -13.50 7.69 -2.81
C GLY A 14 -12.67 7.50 -4.07
N ILE A 15 -11.60 8.24 -4.24
CA ILE A 15 -10.64 8.09 -5.35
C ILE A 15 -9.38 7.45 -4.78
N VAL A 16 -8.97 6.32 -5.34
CA VAL A 16 -7.79 5.54 -4.88
C VAL A 16 -6.85 5.32 -6.06
N GLU A 17 -5.60 5.76 -5.89
CA GLU A 17 -4.52 5.38 -6.79
C GLU A 17 -4.00 4.00 -6.41
N LEU A 18 -3.83 3.09 -7.38
CA LEU A 18 -3.38 1.71 -7.18
C LEU A 18 -2.24 1.37 -8.14
N ASP A 19 -1.12 0.88 -7.60
CA ASP A 19 0.03 0.47 -8.40
C ASP A 19 0.83 -0.63 -7.69
N ASP A 20 1.72 -1.30 -8.43
CA ASP A 20 2.65 -2.28 -7.88
C ASP A 20 4.06 -1.70 -7.75
N GLY A 21 4.80 -2.19 -6.79
CA GLY A 21 6.18 -1.79 -6.55
C GLY A 21 7.09 -2.97 -6.21
N TYR A 22 8.40 -2.71 -6.35
CA TYR A 22 9.43 -3.70 -6.05
C TYR A 22 10.34 -3.18 -4.95
N VAL A 23 10.50 -3.98 -3.89
CA VAL A 23 11.27 -3.65 -2.69
C VAL A 23 12.33 -4.70 -2.45
N GLY A 24 13.53 -4.27 -2.11
CA GLY A 24 14.68 -5.14 -1.83
C GLY A 24 15.99 -4.53 -2.33
N GLY A 25 17.10 -5.14 -1.93
CA GLY A 25 18.45 -4.77 -2.34
C GLY A 25 18.68 -4.88 -3.86
N PRO A 26 19.92 -4.70 -4.33
CA PRO A 26 20.26 -4.91 -5.72
C PRO A 26 19.84 -6.31 -6.18
N SER A 27 19.24 -6.42 -7.37
CA SER A 27 18.94 -7.72 -7.98
C SER A 27 20.21 -8.34 -8.53
N HIS A 28 20.52 -9.55 -8.15
CA HIS A 28 21.67 -10.30 -8.67
C HIS A 28 21.42 -10.85 -10.09
N ASN A 29 20.16 -10.96 -10.50
CA ASN A 29 19.79 -11.51 -11.81
C ASN A 29 19.78 -10.48 -12.93
N GLY A 30 20.11 -9.22 -12.65
CA GLY A 30 20.13 -8.15 -13.65
C GLY A 30 18.77 -7.77 -14.26
N LYS A 31 17.70 -8.51 -13.96
CA LYS A 31 16.35 -8.25 -14.48
C LYS A 31 15.69 -7.10 -13.72
N ARG A 32 15.03 -6.21 -14.47
CA ARG A 32 14.28 -5.07 -13.93
C ARG A 32 12.77 -5.32 -14.07
N GLY A 33 11.96 -4.61 -13.24
CA GLY A 33 10.50 -4.69 -13.30
C GLY A 33 9.96 -6.05 -12.84
N ARG A 34 8.90 -6.52 -13.47
CA ARG A 34 8.14 -7.73 -13.08
C ARG A 34 8.92 -9.05 -13.12
N GLY A 35 10.07 -9.08 -13.78
CA GLY A 35 10.99 -10.24 -13.83
C GLY A 35 12.06 -10.25 -12.73
N THR A 36 12.06 -9.30 -11.81
CA THR A 36 13.03 -9.22 -10.72
C THR A 36 12.72 -10.23 -9.61
N ASP A 37 13.75 -10.62 -8.87
CA ASP A 37 13.69 -11.42 -7.64
C ASP A 37 13.32 -10.61 -6.38
N LYS A 38 13.13 -9.28 -6.52
CA LYS A 38 12.70 -8.42 -5.43
C LYS A 38 11.30 -8.74 -4.95
N ALA A 39 11.04 -8.49 -3.67
CA ALA A 39 9.69 -8.59 -3.12
C ALA A 39 8.72 -7.66 -3.86
N LYS A 40 7.56 -8.18 -4.19
CA LYS A 40 6.50 -7.44 -4.87
C LYS A 40 5.53 -6.91 -3.83
N ILE A 41 5.12 -5.67 -3.99
CA ILE A 41 4.12 -5.03 -3.15
C ILE A 41 3.02 -4.41 -4.02
N VAL A 42 1.80 -4.42 -3.53
CA VAL A 42 0.70 -3.61 -4.05
C VAL A 42 0.51 -2.44 -3.11
N VAL A 43 0.38 -1.26 -3.68
CA VAL A 43 0.26 0.01 -2.95
C VAL A 43 -1.00 0.72 -3.41
N ALA A 44 -1.83 1.11 -2.46
CA ALA A 44 -3.03 1.89 -2.70
C ALA A 44 -2.99 3.16 -1.85
N VAL A 45 -3.33 4.30 -2.45
CA VAL A 45 -3.42 5.58 -1.74
C VAL A 45 -4.74 6.25 -2.07
N SER A 46 -5.61 6.41 -1.06
CA SER A 46 -6.83 7.19 -1.24
C SER A 46 -6.53 8.69 -1.19
N LYS A 47 -7.31 9.46 -1.94
CA LYS A 47 -7.18 10.93 -2.01
C LYS A 47 -8.52 11.64 -1.99
N THR A 48 -8.49 12.90 -1.59
CA THR A 48 -9.66 13.80 -1.67
C THR A 48 -9.92 14.23 -3.12
N ALA A 49 -11.08 14.83 -3.37
CA ALA A 49 -11.39 15.47 -4.65
C ALA A 49 -10.35 16.55 -5.04
N ASN A 50 -9.73 17.21 -4.06
CA ASN A 50 -8.66 18.20 -4.26
C ASN A 50 -7.27 17.56 -4.33
N SER A 51 -7.19 16.26 -4.63
CA SER A 51 -5.96 15.49 -4.77
C SER A 51 -5.04 15.46 -3.53
N ALA A 52 -5.55 15.70 -2.32
CA ALA A 52 -4.77 15.53 -1.10
C ALA A 52 -4.82 14.05 -0.65
N PRO A 53 -3.68 13.43 -0.28
CA PRO A 53 -3.67 12.03 0.13
C PRO A 53 -4.33 11.86 1.50
N LEU A 54 -5.11 10.80 1.66
CA LEU A 54 -5.80 10.46 2.92
C LEU A 54 -5.17 9.26 3.61
N PHE A 55 -5.42 8.07 3.09
CA PHE A 55 -4.95 6.82 3.66
C PHE A 55 -4.12 6.04 2.65
N ALA A 56 -3.13 5.31 3.15
CA ALA A 56 -2.34 4.37 2.37
C ALA A 56 -2.53 2.96 2.91
N GLY A 57 -2.61 1.99 2.00
CA GLY A 57 -2.55 0.56 2.27
C GLY A 57 -1.46 -0.08 1.41
N MET A 58 -0.70 -1.01 1.99
CA MET A 58 0.39 -1.71 1.29
C MET A 58 0.38 -3.19 1.65
N LYS A 59 0.51 -4.06 0.66
CA LYS A 59 0.52 -5.50 0.85
C LYS A 59 1.67 -6.15 0.10
N VAL A 60 2.41 -7.03 0.76
CA VAL A 60 3.35 -7.94 0.09
C VAL A 60 2.55 -9.01 -0.64
N VAL A 61 2.90 -9.26 -1.89
CA VAL A 61 2.23 -10.24 -2.76
C VAL A 61 3.26 -11.13 -3.46
N ASP A 62 2.87 -12.36 -3.75
CA ASP A 62 3.71 -13.28 -4.52
C ASP A 62 3.76 -12.91 -6.00
N ASN A 63 2.67 -12.38 -6.51
CA ASN A 63 2.54 -11.95 -7.91
C ASN A 63 1.55 -10.79 -8.04
N VAL A 64 1.55 -10.13 -9.21
CA VAL A 64 0.64 -9.04 -9.57
C VAL A 64 -0.33 -9.54 -10.66
N GLN A 65 -0.99 -10.66 -10.40
CA GLN A 65 -2.03 -11.20 -11.28
C GLN A 65 -3.41 -10.66 -10.91
N GLY A 66 -4.34 -10.68 -11.86
CA GLY A 66 -5.69 -10.17 -11.65
C GLY A 66 -6.40 -10.80 -10.45
N LYS A 67 -6.22 -12.11 -10.19
CA LYS A 67 -6.78 -12.77 -9.02
C LYS A 67 -6.26 -12.20 -7.69
N THR A 68 -4.94 -12.01 -7.57
CA THR A 68 -4.32 -11.45 -6.37
C THR A 68 -4.77 -9.99 -6.14
N LEU A 69 -4.89 -9.23 -7.22
CA LEU A 69 -5.39 -7.86 -7.15
C LEU A 69 -6.87 -7.82 -6.76
N GLN A 70 -7.69 -8.75 -7.27
CA GLN A 70 -9.11 -8.85 -6.91
C GLN A 70 -9.28 -9.17 -5.42
N GLU A 71 -8.51 -10.10 -4.87
CA GLU A 71 -8.51 -10.41 -3.43
C GLU A 71 -8.21 -9.16 -2.57
N ILE A 72 -7.29 -8.30 -3.04
CA ILE A 72 -6.97 -7.03 -2.37
C ILE A 72 -8.15 -6.04 -2.47
N ILE A 73 -8.78 -5.92 -3.64
CA ILE A 73 -9.95 -5.07 -3.84
C ILE A 73 -11.09 -5.52 -2.91
N ASP A 74 -11.42 -6.81 -2.90
CA ASP A 74 -12.52 -7.36 -2.11
C ASP A 74 -12.29 -7.19 -0.59
N GLN A 75 -11.04 -7.24 -0.15
CA GLN A 75 -10.68 -7.15 1.26
C GLN A 75 -10.57 -5.71 1.77
N TYR A 76 -10.06 -4.78 0.96
CA TYR A 76 -9.62 -3.47 1.44
C TYR A 76 -10.37 -2.28 0.84
N PHE A 77 -11.28 -2.48 -0.13
CA PHE A 77 -11.96 -1.39 -0.79
C PHE A 77 -13.47 -1.39 -0.51
N VAL A 78 -14.03 -0.21 -0.40
CA VAL A 78 -15.49 -0.04 -0.41
C VAL A 78 -15.98 -0.29 -1.83
N PRO A 79 -17.11 -1.02 -2.03
CA PRO A 79 -17.71 -1.19 -3.36
C PRO A 79 -17.94 0.14 -4.07
N LYS A 80 -17.73 0.17 -5.40
CA LYS A 80 -17.83 1.36 -6.26
C LYS A 80 -16.79 2.45 -5.98
N THR A 81 -15.70 2.13 -5.28
CA THR A 81 -14.54 3.03 -5.18
C THR A 81 -13.95 3.30 -6.57
N LYS A 82 -13.63 4.55 -6.86
CA LYS A 82 -12.94 4.93 -8.10
C LYS A 82 -11.47 4.58 -8.00
N VAL A 83 -11.00 3.64 -8.81
CA VAL A 83 -9.60 3.19 -8.81
C VAL A 83 -8.89 3.73 -10.03
N GLU A 84 -7.88 4.56 -9.81
CA GLU A 84 -6.94 5.04 -10.82
C GLU A 84 -5.72 4.11 -10.82
N CYS A 85 -5.42 3.49 -11.94
CA CYS A 85 -4.30 2.57 -12.10
C CYS A 85 -3.59 2.76 -13.45
N ASP A 86 -2.41 2.15 -13.60
CA ASP A 86 -1.78 2.06 -14.91
C ASP A 86 -2.60 1.15 -15.85
N GLY A 87 -2.35 1.27 -17.15
CA GLY A 87 -3.02 0.45 -18.16
C GLY A 87 -2.53 -1.00 -18.23
N TYR A 88 -1.87 -1.51 -17.19
CA TYR A 88 -1.40 -2.89 -17.19
C TYR A 88 -2.55 -3.90 -17.14
N ARG A 89 -2.44 -4.94 -17.95
CA ARG A 89 -3.50 -5.91 -18.23
C ARG A 89 -4.13 -6.54 -16.96
N SER A 90 -3.35 -6.72 -15.89
CA SER A 90 -3.85 -7.31 -14.64
C SER A 90 -4.84 -6.40 -13.89
N TYR A 91 -4.83 -5.10 -14.14
CA TYR A 91 -5.75 -4.15 -13.51
C TYR A 91 -7.06 -3.99 -14.27
N LEU A 92 -7.10 -4.33 -15.57
CA LEU A 92 -8.23 -3.99 -16.45
C LEU A 92 -9.54 -4.76 -16.19
N ASN A 93 -9.48 -5.88 -15.46
CA ASN A 93 -10.63 -6.76 -15.21
C ASN A 93 -10.98 -6.86 -13.72
N LEU A 94 -10.70 -5.83 -12.94
CA LEU A 94 -11.08 -5.81 -11.51
C LEU A 94 -12.55 -5.47 -11.37
N GLU A 95 -13.26 -6.28 -10.58
CA GLU A 95 -14.70 -6.13 -10.32
C GLU A 95 -14.95 -5.39 -9.01
N GLY A 96 -16.19 -4.89 -8.83
CA GLY A 96 -16.60 -4.20 -7.61
C GLY A 96 -16.14 -2.76 -7.46
N VAL A 97 -15.31 -2.25 -8.36
CA VAL A 97 -14.77 -0.89 -8.38
C VAL A 97 -14.99 -0.20 -9.72
N GLU A 98 -14.95 1.12 -9.72
CA GLU A 98 -14.99 1.93 -10.95
C GLU A 98 -13.56 2.18 -11.44
N LEU A 99 -13.13 1.42 -12.44
CA LEU A 99 -11.77 1.50 -12.97
C LEU A 99 -11.59 2.72 -13.88
N ASN A 100 -10.53 3.47 -13.63
CA ASN A 100 -10.01 4.51 -14.50
C ASN A 100 -8.55 4.17 -14.84
N ALA A 101 -8.38 3.31 -15.85
CA ALA A 101 -7.05 2.94 -16.32
C ALA A 101 -6.49 4.08 -17.19
N LYS A 102 -5.44 4.72 -16.71
CA LYS A 102 -4.78 5.82 -17.40
C LYS A 102 -3.66 5.28 -18.28
N LYS A 103 -3.64 5.69 -19.53
CA LYS A 103 -2.49 5.44 -20.42
C LYS A 103 -1.34 6.34 -19.98
N TYR A 104 -0.19 5.75 -19.82
CA TYR A 104 1.12 6.27 -19.49
C TYR A 104 1.32 7.77 -19.79
N GLU A 105 0.82 8.64 -18.92
CA GLU A 105 1.24 10.02 -18.82
C GLU A 105 1.83 10.22 -17.43
N THR A 106 2.96 10.87 -17.37
CA THR A 106 3.97 10.75 -16.31
C THR A 106 3.57 11.22 -14.90
N ASP A 107 2.35 11.69 -14.66
CA ASP A 107 1.96 12.28 -13.36
C ASP A 107 0.62 11.76 -12.79
N ASP A 108 0.00 10.80 -13.45
CA ASP A 108 -1.37 10.38 -13.14
C ASP A 108 -1.54 9.57 -11.84
N LEU A 109 -0.46 8.93 -11.34
CA LEU A 109 -0.43 8.15 -10.10
C LEU A 109 0.54 8.79 -9.08
N HIS A 110 0.42 10.09 -8.91
CA HIS A 110 1.36 10.91 -8.15
C HIS A 110 1.57 10.42 -6.71
N TRP A 111 0.48 10.13 -6.01
CA TRP A 111 0.57 9.77 -4.58
C TRP A 111 1.08 8.36 -4.35
N VAL A 112 0.69 7.42 -5.19
CA VAL A 112 1.19 6.04 -5.09
C VAL A 112 2.68 5.99 -5.39
N HIS A 113 3.15 6.69 -6.44
CA HIS A 113 4.57 6.79 -6.76
C HIS A 113 5.37 7.48 -5.63
N LYS A 114 4.81 8.55 -5.05
CA LYS A 114 5.41 9.24 -3.91
C LYS A 114 5.46 8.35 -2.68
N ALA A 115 4.40 7.59 -2.40
CA ALA A 115 4.35 6.64 -1.29
C ALA A 115 5.40 5.52 -1.46
N ILE A 116 5.55 4.96 -2.66
CA ILE A 116 6.57 3.95 -2.97
C ILE A 116 7.99 4.52 -2.79
N SER A 117 8.24 5.74 -3.27
CA SER A 117 9.54 6.40 -3.14
C SER A 117 9.89 6.68 -1.67
N ASN A 118 8.93 7.21 -0.90
CA ASN A 118 9.09 7.47 0.53
C ASN A 118 9.26 6.17 1.33
N LEU A 119 8.53 5.10 0.99
CA LEU A 119 8.73 3.79 1.60
C LEU A 119 10.15 3.27 1.38
N LYS A 120 10.69 3.37 0.15
CA LYS A 120 12.06 2.96 -0.14
C LYS A 120 13.08 3.74 0.68
N ALA A 121 12.90 5.05 0.80
CA ALA A 121 13.75 5.91 1.64
C ALA A 121 13.64 5.53 3.13
N PHE A 122 12.44 5.27 3.64
CA PHE A 122 12.20 4.80 5.00
C PHE A 122 12.89 3.46 5.28
N LEU A 123 12.76 2.48 4.40
CA LEU A 123 13.42 1.18 4.54
C LEU A 123 14.94 1.30 4.48
N GLN A 124 15.47 2.14 3.62
CA GLN A 124 16.91 2.37 3.52
C GLN A 124 17.44 3.10 4.76
N GLY A 125 16.79 4.15 5.21
CA GLY A 125 17.25 4.98 6.32
C GLY A 125 17.09 4.32 7.69
N THR A 126 15.98 3.58 7.89
CA THR A 126 15.68 2.98 9.20
C THR A 126 16.20 1.55 9.33
N TYR A 127 16.14 0.76 8.27
CA TYR A 127 16.44 -0.69 8.29
C TYR A 127 17.62 -1.08 7.41
N HIS A 128 18.35 -0.10 6.87
CA HIS A 128 19.52 -0.31 6.00
C HIS A 128 19.23 -1.26 4.83
N GLY A 129 18.00 -1.23 4.31
CA GLY A 129 17.57 -2.06 3.19
C GLY A 129 17.35 -3.55 3.51
N ARG A 130 17.52 -3.99 4.77
CA ARG A 130 17.20 -5.35 5.19
C ARG A 130 15.71 -5.51 5.46
N CYS A 131 15.03 -6.34 4.67
CA CYS A 131 13.57 -6.45 4.68
C CYS A 131 13.09 -7.88 4.99
N THR A 132 13.63 -8.53 6.04
CA THR A 132 13.26 -9.90 6.41
C THR A 132 11.79 -10.07 6.82
N LYS A 133 11.18 -9.01 7.36
CA LYS A 133 9.76 -8.97 7.75
C LYS A 133 9.05 -7.83 7.02
N LEU A 134 9.10 -7.83 5.69
CA LEU A 134 8.67 -6.69 4.88
C LEU A 134 7.24 -6.24 5.22
N GLN A 135 6.26 -7.14 5.35
CA GLN A 135 4.89 -6.74 5.69
C GLN A 135 4.82 -5.94 7.00
N ALA A 136 5.59 -6.31 8.02
CA ALA A 136 5.61 -5.55 9.27
C ALA A 136 6.13 -4.11 9.11
N TYR A 137 7.08 -3.91 8.19
CA TYR A 137 7.60 -2.58 7.87
C TYR A 137 6.61 -1.76 7.03
N LEU A 138 5.86 -2.43 6.12
CA LEU A 138 4.76 -1.79 5.39
C LEU A 138 3.66 -1.35 6.34
N ASP A 139 3.29 -2.21 7.31
CA ASP A 139 2.28 -1.91 8.34
C ASP A 139 2.70 -0.68 9.16
N GLU A 140 3.98 -0.61 9.57
CA GLU A 140 4.51 0.54 10.31
C GLU A 140 4.46 1.82 9.46
N TYR A 141 4.91 1.74 8.21
CA TYR A 141 4.89 2.89 7.31
C TYR A 141 3.45 3.40 7.11
N CYS A 142 2.51 2.51 6.78
CA CYS A 142 1.10 2.86 6.61
C CYS A 142 0.50 3.44 7.90
N PHE A 143 0.78 2.83 9.07
CA PHE A 143 0.30 3.32 10.36
C PHE A 143 0.76 4.76 10.62
N ARG A 144 2.02 5.09 10.35
CA ARG A 144 2.58 6.44 10.49
C ARG A 144 1.98 7.40 9.47
N PHE A 145 1.91 6.99 8.20
CA PHE A 145 1.33 7.79 7.12
C PHE A 145 -0.13 8.15 7.41
N ASN A 146 -0.94 7.18 7.79
CA ASN A 146 -2.37 7.32 8.04
C ASN A 146 -2.67 8.21 9.26
N ARG A 147 -1.67 8.44 10.13
CA ARG A 147 -1.79 9.28 11.34
C ARG A 147 -0.88 10.49 11.33
N ARG A 148 -0.30 10.84 10.19
CA ARG A 148 0.65 11.97 10.06
C ARG A 148 0.09 13.31 10.54
N MET A 149 -1.24 13.46 10.50
CA MET A 149 -1.92 14.69 10.95
C MET A 149 -2.30 14.65 12.45
N THR A 150 -2.01 13.57 13.16
CA THR A 150 -2.43 13.42 14.58
C THR A 150 -1.40 13.92 15.58
N GLY A 151 -0.22 14.37 15.13
CA GLY A 151 0.84 14.93 15.97
C GLY A 151 1.21 13.99 17.13
N ASN A 152 1.26 14.53 18.34
CA ASN A 152 1.68 13.81 19.55
C ASN A 152 0.74 12.66 19.96
N GLN A 153 -0.44 12.55 19.36
CA GLN A 153 -1.39 11.46 19.69
C GLN A 153 -1.00 10.11 19.08
N ILE A 154 0.01 10.06 18.19
CA ILE A 154 0.39 8.81 17.51
C ILE A 154 0.80 7.71 18.50
N PHE A 155 1.51 8.08 19.57
CA PHE A 155 1.92 7.14 20.63
C PHE A 155 0.69 6.54 21.35
N LEU A 156 -0.27 7.37 21.77
CA LEU A 156 -1.50 6.91 22.41
C LEU A 156 -2.32 5.99 21.50
N ARG A 157 -2.36 6.29 20.20
CA ARG A 157 -3.04 5.45 19.20
C ARG A 157 -2.33 4.12 19.02
N LEU A 158 -1.00 4.09 19.09
CA LEU A 158 -0.22 2.86 19.04
C LEU A 158 -0.46 1.99 20.29
N THR A 159 -0.40 2.57 21.48
CA THR A 159 -0.64 1.81 22.73
C THR A 159 -2.04 1.20 22.77
N ARG A 160 -3.05 1.93 22.31
CA ARG A 160 -4.41 1.39 22.13
C ARG A 160 -4.47 0.25 21.13
N ALA A 161 -3.78 0.35 20.00
CA ALA A 161 -3.73 -0.71 18.98
C ALA A 161 -3.10 -1.99 19.55
N VAL A 162 -2.01 -1.87 20.32
CA VAL A 162 -1.35 -3.00 20.98
C VAL A 162 -2.28 -3.63 22.02
N ALA A 163 -2.90 -2.84 22.89
CA ALA A 163 -3.82 -3.34 23.92
C ALA A 163 -4.98 -4.15 23.31
N ILE A 164 -5.60 -3.65 22.23
CA ILE A 164 -6.67 -4.35 21.51
C ILE A 164 -6.15 -5.65 20.88
N SER A 165 -4.95 -5.64 20.29
CA SER A 165 -4.38 -6.84 19.68
C SER A 165 -4.08 -7.94 20.69
N CYS A 166 -3.65 -7.57 21.90
CA CYS A 166 -3.40 -8.53 22.99
C CYS A 166 -4.70 -9.13 23.52
N SER A 167 -5.80 -8.36 23.59
CA SER A 167 -7.09 -8.87 24.08
C SER A 167 -7.81 -9.83 23.13
N VAL A 168 -7.41 -9.89 21.87
CA VAL A 168 -7.97 -10.84 20.88
C VAL A 168 -7.24 -12.18 20.90
N LEU A 169 -6.06 -12.26 21.53
CA LEU A 169 -5.23 -13.47 21.62
C LEU A 169 -5.42 -14.22 22.94
N SER A 170 -6.19 -13.67 23.87
CA SER A 170 -6.61 -14.29 25.14
C SER A 170 -8.03 -14.86 25.02
#